data_67f7ee2e8e72eae8130ed6d3e27de965
#
_entry.id   67f7ee2e8e72eae8130ed6d3e27de965
#
_cell.length_a   1.000
_cell.length_b   1.000
_cell.length_c   1.000
_cell.angle_alpha   90.00
_cell.angle_beta   90.00
_cell.angle_gamma   90.00
#
_symmetry.space_group_name_H-M   'P 1'
#
loop_
_entity.id
_entity.type
_entity.pdbx_description
1 polymer ?
#
loop_
_entity_poly.entity_id
_entity_poly.type
_entity_poly.pdbx_seq_one_letter_code
_entity_poly.pdbx_strand_id
1 'polypeptide(L)'
;MAELFGKETGVNKGKGGSMHFFSKDHHYFGGNGIVGAQIPIGTGIAFAEQYKGTENICLTMFGDGASRQGALHESFNMAMTWKLPVLYVVENNQYAMGTSISR
;
A
#
# COMPACT_ATOMS: atom_id res chain seq x y z
N MET A 1 -7.15 -15.50 -7.71
CA MET A 1 -8.49 -16.08 -7.96
C MET A 1 -8.93 -17.02 -6.83
N ALA A 2 -8.19 -18.09 -6.51
CA ALA A 2 -8.60 -19.02 -5.44
C ALA A 2 -8.91 -18.31 -4.10
N GLU A 3 -8.11 -17.32 -3.71
CA GLU A 3 -8.32 -16.50 -2.53
C GLU A 3 -9.66 -15.75 -2.54
N LEU A 4 -9.99 -15.13 -3.69
CA LEU A 4 -11.23 -14.37 -3.86
C LEU A 4 -12.47 -15.24 -3.75
N PHE A 5 -12.35 -16.51 -4.14
CA PHE A 5 -13.42 -17.50 -4.03
C PHE A 5 -13.43 -18.27 -2.70
N GLY A 6 -12.65 -17.83 -1.71
CA GLY A 6 -12.61 -18.44 -0.38
C GLY A 6 -12.06 -19.87 -0.36
N LYS A 7 -11.22 -20.23 -1.34
CA LYS A 7 -10.66 -21.58 -1.44
C LYS A 7 -9.42 -21.74 -0.56
N GLU A 8 -9.27 -22.91 0.05
CA GLU A 8 -8.10 -23.25 0.87
C GLU A 8 -6.78 -23.15 0.08
N THR A 9 -6.82 -23.34 -1.24
CA THR A 9 -5.67 -23.19 -2.13
C THR A 9 -5.31 -21.73 -2.42
N GLY A 10 -6.06 -20.76 -1.89
CA GLY A 10 -5.72 -19.34 -1.95
C GLY A 10 -4.48 -18.99 -1.14
N VAL A 11 -3.81 -17.89 -1.48
CA VAL A 11 -2.55 -17.42 -0.84
C VAL A 11 -2.69 -17.21 0.66
N ASN A 12 -3.88 -16.89 1.15
CA ASN A 12 -4.22 -16.78 2.57
C ASN A 12 -5.31 -17.77 2.98
N LYS A 13 -5.34 -18.95 2.33
CA LYS A 13 -6.30 -20.02 2.58
C LYS A 13 -7.77 -19.57 2.47
N GLY A 14 -8.03 -18.62 1.58
CA GLY A 14 -9.36 -18.08 1.32
C GLY A 14 -9.89 -17.12 2.38
N LYS A 15 -9.08 -16.67 3.33
CA LYS A 15 -9.51 -15.81 4.44
C LYS A 15 -9.29 -14.32 4.21
N GLY A 16 -8.49 -13.94 3.21
CA GLY A 16 -8.18 -12.54 2.92
C GLY A 16 -9.21 -11.84 2.04
N GLY A 17 -10.00 -12.59 1.29
CA GLY A 17 -10.98 -12.03 0.34
C GLY A 17 -10.31 -11.16 -0.71
N SER A 18 -10.94 -10.03 -1.06
CA SER A 18 -10.45 -9.10 -2.08
C SER A 18 -9.53 -7.99 -1.54
N MET A 19 -9.50 -7.76 -0.23
CA MET A 19 -8.82 -6.60 0.35
C MET A 19 -7.72 -6.93 1.36
N HIS A 20 -7.69 -8.15 1.89
CA HIS A 20 -6.81 -8.50 3.00
C HIS A 20 -5.91 -9.71 2.71
N PHE A 21 -5.56 -9.91 1.45
CA PHE A 21 -4.63 -10.96 1.08
C PHE A 21 -3.23 -10.40 0.82
N PHE A 22 -2.22 -11.21 1.08
CA PHE A 22 -0.82 -10.90 0.79
C PHE A 22 -0.11 -12.17 0.37
N SER A 23 1.02 -12.02 -0.28
CA SER A 23 1.81 -13.15 -0.78
C SER A 23 3.30 -12.85 -0.62
N LYS A 24 3.94 -13.55 0.29
CA LYS A 24 5.37 -13.43 0.53
C LYS A 24 6.18 -13.77 -0.72
N ASP A 25 5.80 -14.86 -1.40
CA ASP A 25 6.54 -15.38 -2.56
C ASP A 25 6.45 -14.44 -3.78
N HIS A 26 5.45 -13.55 -3.80
CA HIS A 26 5.27 -12.56 -4.85
C HIS A 26 5.59 -11.13 -4.37
N HIS A 27 6.21 -10.99 -3.21
CA HIS A 27 6.52 -9.68 -2.60
C HIS A 27 5.32 -8.73 -2.55
N TYR A 28 4.11 -9.30 -2.41
CA TYR A 28 2.87 -8.54 -2.29
C TYR A 28 2.48 -8.41 -0.81
N PHE A 29 2.62 -7.22 -0.26
CA PHE A 29 2.43 -6.94 1.17
C PHE A 29 0.98 -6.61 1.55
N GLY A 30 0.09 -6.77 0.61
CA GLY A 30 -1.34 -6.74 0.85
C GLY A 30 -2.03 -5.40 0.75
N GLY A 31 -3.32 -5.46 1.00
CA GLY A 31 -4.19 -4.31 1.17
C GLY A 31 -4.53 -4.11 2.65
N ASN A 32 -4.88 -2.88 2.99
CA ASN A 32 -5.23 -2.51 4.36
C ASN A 32 -6.65 -1.96 4.43
N GLY A 33 -7.43 -2.39 5.42
CA GLY A 33 -8.78 -1.88 5.64
C GLY A 33 -8.79 -0.45 6.19
N ILE A 34 -7.70 0.00 6.77
CA ILE A 34 -7.55 1.39 7.24
C ILE A 34 -7.06 2.25 6.07
N VAL A 35 -7.87 3.20 5.66
CA VAL A 35 -7.58 4.08 4.52
C VAL A 35 -6.29 4.87 4.75
N GLY A 36 -5.35 4.76 3.82
CA GLY A 36 -4.06 5.44 3.91
C GLY A 36 -2.97 4.69 4.68
N ALA A 37 -3.30 3.58 5.37
CA ALA A 37 -2.32 2.83 6.16
C ALA A 37 -1.19 2.23 5.30
N GLN A 38 -1.45 1.92 4.04
CA GLN A 38 -0.44 1.39 3.12
C GLN A 38 0.69 2.39 2.85
N ILE A 39 0.47 3.68 3.05
CA ILE A 39 1.47 4.72 2.79
C ILE A 39 2.66 4.59 3.76
N PRO A 40 2.47 4.66 5.08
CA PRO A 40 3.58 4.46 6.02
C PRO A 40 4.12 3.02 6.00
N ILE A 41 3.28 2.02 5.72
CA ILE A 41 3.74 0.63 5.58
C ILE A 41 4.70 0.53 4.39
N GLY A 42 4.34 1.06 3.22
CA GLY A 42 5.20 1.05 2.04
C GLY A 42 6.51 1.82 2.27
N THR A 43 6.44 2.93 2.99
CA THR A 43 7.63 3.69 3.41
C THR A 43 8.55 2.84 4.30
N GLY A 44 7.99 2.11 5.26
CA GLY A 44 8.74 1.21 6.14
C GLY A 44 9.37 0.03 5.40
N ILE A 45 8.68 -0.52 4.39
CA ILE A 45 9.21 -1.58 3.53
C ILE A 45 10.42 -1.03 2.73
N ALA A 46 10.28 0.14 2.14
CA ALA A 46 11.38 0.79 1.42
C ALA A 46 12.59 1.07 2.33
N PHE A 47 12.33 1.51 3.56
CA PHE A 47 13.38 1.66 4.56
C PHE A 47 14.10 0.32 4.84
N ALA A 48 13.34 -0.76 4.98
CA ALA A 48 13.92 -2.08 5.22
C ALA A 48 14.76 -2.56 4.03
N GLU A 49 14.35 -2.30 2.80
CA GLU A 49 15.12 -2.64 1.61
C GLU A 49 16.42 -1.83 1.52
N GLN A 50 16.37 -0.53 1.78
CA GLN A 50 17.56 0.30 1.86
C GLN A 50 18.52 -0.16 2.97
N TYR A 51 17.98 -0.47 4.16
CA TYR A 51 18.78 -0.95 5.28
C TYR A 51 19.50 -2.27 4.97
N LYS A 52 18.84 -3.16 4.22
CA LYS A 52 19.44 -4.43 3.76
C LYS A 52 20.45 -4.24 2.60
N GLY A 53 20.52 -3.05 2.01
CA GLY A 53 21.39 -2.78 0.87
C GLY A 53 20.94 -3.47 -0.42
N THR A 54 19.64 -3.72 -0.59
CA THR A 54 19.08 -4.27 -1.83
C THR A 54 18.84 -3.15 -2.85
N GLU A 55 18.68 -3.54 -4.11
CA GLU A 55 18.26 -2.62 -5.19
C GLU A 55 16.74 -2.62 -5.41
N ASN A 56 16.00 -3.22 -4.51
CA ASN A 56 14.54 -3.29 -4.59
C ASN A 56 13.92 -1.91 -4.29
N ILE A 57 12.79 -1.67 -4.94
CA ILE A 57 11.93 -0.51 -4.64
C ILE A 57 10.60 -0.99 -4.06
N CYS A 58 9.97 -0.17 -3.24
CA CYS A 58 8.62 -0.42 -2.78
C CYS A 58 7.63 0.42 -3.60
N LEU A 59 6.65 -0.24 -4.22
CA LEU A 59 5.52 0.41 -4.87
C LEU A 59 4.35 0.44 -3.88
N THR A 60 3.85 1.63 -3.54
CA THR A 60 2.65 1.79 -2.71
C THR A 60 1.60 2.62 -3.44
N MET A 61 0.38 2.08 -3.49
CA MET A 61 -0.74 2.67 -4.24
C MET A 61 -1.83 3.10 -3.27
N PHE A 62 -2.45 4.24 -3.54
CA PHE A 62 -3.54 4.77 -2.71
C PHE A 62 -4.40 5.74 -3.51
N GLY A 63 -5.67 5.90 -3.09
CA GLY A 63 -6.59 6.83 -3.73
C GLY A 63 -6.34 8.29 -3.34
N ASP A 64 -6.88 9.22 -4.13
CA ASP A 64 -6.82 10.66 -3.87
C ASP A 64 -7.46 11.05 -2.53
N GLY A 65 -8.53 10.39 -2.11
CA GLY A 65 -9.09 10.56 -0.77
C GLY A 65 -8.12 10.17 0.36
N ALA A 66 -7.40 9.06 0.19
CA ALA A 66 -6.38 8.60 1.14
C ALA A 66 -5.20 9.58 1.26
N SER A 67 -4.91 10.34 0.20
CA SER A 67 -3.83 11.32 0.18
C SER A 67 -4.04 12.48 1.16
N ARG A 68 -5.22 12.60 1.75
CA ARG A 68 -5.51 13.63 2.76
C ARG A 68 -5.14 13.21 4.19
N GLN A 69 -4.69 11.98 4.38
CA GLN A 69 -4.20 11.52 5.68
C GLN A 69 -2.89 12.19 6.06
N GLY A 70 -2.74 12.57 7.32
CA GLY A 70 -1.49 13.14 7.86
C GLY A 70 -0.30 12.22 7.63
N ALA A 71 -0.53 10.92 7.72
CA ALA A 71 0.49 9.89 7.49
C ALA A 71 1.16 9.97 6.11
N LEU A 72 0.49 10.53 5.08
CA LEU A 72 1.13 10.78 3.78
C LEU A 72 2.28 11.78 3.92
N HIS A 73 2.00 12.92 4.55
CA HIS A 73 2.99 14.00 4.71
C HIS A 73 4.18 13.55 5.56
N GLU A 74 3.91 12.80 6.62
CA GLU A 74 4.93 12.20 7.48
C GLU A 74 5.79 11.21 6.70
N SER A 75 5.16 10.33 5.92
CA SER A 75 5.84 9.35 5.08
C SER A 75 6.70 10.00 4.01
N PHE A 76 6.19 11.04 3.35
CA PHE A 76 6.94 11.78 2.34
C PHE A 76 8.17 12.47 2.94
N ASN A 77 8.01 13.08 4.11
CA ASN A 77 9.12 13.69 4.82
C ASN A 77 10.22 12.66 5.13
N MET A 78 9.85 11.52 5.69
CA MET A 78 10.81 10.44 5.98
C MET A 78 11.46 9.90 4.70
N ALA A 79 10.66 9.63 3.67
CA ALA A 79 11.16 9.11 2.40
C ALA A 79 12.18 10.05 1.75
N MET A 80 11.92 11.34 1.75
CA MET A 80 12.84 12.34 1.19
C MET A 80 14.07 12.53 2.05
N THR A 81 13.92 12.58 3.38
CA THR A 81 15.03 12.76 4.31
C THR A 81 16.05 11.62 4.19
N TRP A 82 15.57 10.40 4.07
CA TRP A 82 16.43 9.21 4.00
C TRP A 82 16.64 8.69 2.57
N LYS A 83 16.07 9.36 1.56
CA LYS A 83 16.16 8.97 0.13
C LYS A 83 15.73 7.52 -0.08
N LEU A 84 14.58 7.16 0.49
CA LEU A 84 14.08 5.80 0.46
C LEU A 84 13.65 5.38 -0.96
N PRO A 85 13.88 4.12 -1.36
CA PRO A 85 13.48 3.59 -2.65
C PRO A 85 11.98 3.26 -2.66
N VAL A 86 11.13 4.27 -2.59
CA VAL A 86 9.67 4.13 -2.61
C VAL A 86 9.06 4.88 -3.78
N LEU A 87 8.11 4.25 -4.45
CA LEU A 87 7.29 4.88 -5.48
C LEU A 87 5.85 4.97 -4.98
N TYR A 88 5.39 6.20 -4.79
CA TYR A 88 4.01 6.49 -4.41
C TYR A 88 3.15 6.70 -5.64
N VAL A 89 2.11 5.90 -5.78
CA VAL A 89 1.17 5.98 -6.90
C VAL A 89 -0.20 6.39 -6.38
N VAL A 90 -0.68 7.54 -6.85
CA VAL A 90 -2.01 8.05 -6.51
C VAL A 90 -2.99 7.66 -7.61
N GLU A 91 -4.01 6.90 -7.27
CA GLU A 91 -5.15 6.65 -8.15
C GLU A 91 -6.16 7.79 -7.97
N ASN A 92 -6.09 8.78 -8.85
CA ASN A 92 -6.94 9.97 -8.77
C ASN A 92 -8.20 9.80 -9.62
N ASN A 93 -9.21 9.17 -9.06
CA ASN A 93 -10.53 9.05 -9.68
C ASN A 93 -11.46 10.22 -9.33
N GLN A 94 -10.97 11.19 -8.55
CA GLN A 94 -11.69 12.38 -8.10
C GLN A 94 -12.87 12.11 -7.15
N TYR A 95 -12.91 10.92 -6.55
CA TYR A 95 -13.93 10.53 -5.59
C TYR A 95 -13.31 9.83 -4.38
N ALA A 96 -13.67 10.29 -3.19
CA ALA A 96 -13.44 9.58 -1.94
C ALA A 96 -14.74 8.87 -1.56
N MET A 97 -14.87 7.59 -1.90
CA MET A 97 -16.13 6.85 -1.87
C MET A 97 -17.22 7.58 -2.68
N GLY A 98 -18.27 8.09 -2.04
CA GLY A 98 -19.35 8.87 -2.70
C GLY A 98 -19.11 10.37 -2.75
N THR A 99 -17.98 10.87 -2.22
CA THR A 99 -17.72 12.31 -2.14
C THR A 99 -16.85 12.77 -3.30
N SER A 100 -17.39 13.63 -4.16
CA SER A 100 -16.66 14.26 -5.26
C SER A 100 -15.63 15.27 -4.74
N ILE A 101 -14.53 15.45 -5.48
CA ILE A 101 -13.51 16.46 -5.22
C ILE A 101 -14.05 17.90 -5.35
N SER A 102 -15.13 18.08 -6.09
CA SER A 102 -15.76 19.40 -6.29
C SER A 102 -16.62 19.88 -5.12
N ARG A 103 -16.76 19.09 -4.06
CA ARG A 103 -17.59 19.40 -2.90
C ARG A 103 -16.85 20.18 -1.83
#